data_ab86d9e6b77b07991301a2be27ae6f42
#
_entry.id   ab86d9e6b77b07991301a2be27ae6f42
#
_cell.length_a   1.000
_cell.length_b   1.000
_cell.length_c   1.000
_cell.angle_alpha   90.00
_cell.angle_beta   90.00
_cell.angle_gamma   90.00
#
_symmetry.space_group_name_H-M   'P 1'
#
loop_
_entity.id
_entity.type
_entity.pdbx_description
1 polymer ?
#
loop_
_entity_poly.entity_id
_entity_poly.type
_entity_poly.pdbx_seq_one_letter_code
_entity_poly.pdbx_strand_id
1 'polypeptide(L)'
;THVVRGDEWLSTLPFHIQLFQALGFKLPKYVHIGPLMKMDGNSKRKLSKRKDPELALTYYRAEGFSTAAMREYLMTVLNSNFEDWRRANPDADLEDFKFSPKKLNPAGSLFDYAKLVDVSKNVISRMSAETVYAQLTEWAQEFQPDFGRKLVSDPDYAKAILTIGRGGKKPRKDLATWVDAKEYMGFFYDEYLEKPVFDEKFDKALIADVLDRFLDGFDMADDSTAWFNKVKAITEAIGFTTDMKAYKQSPEAFPGTVADVSTFLRLA
;
A
#
# COMPACT_ATOMS: atom_id res chain seq x y z
N THR A 1 27.37 -5.21 22.90
CA THR A 1 28.08 -6.37 22.33
C THR A 1 28.45 -6.13 20.86
N HIS A 2 27.59 -5.50 20.08
CA HIS A 2 27.81 -5.12 18.69
C HIS A 2 27.57 -3.63 18.50
N VAL A 3 28.37 -2.98 17.64
CA VAL A 3 28.16 -1.61 17.16
C VAL A 3 27.94 -1.69 15.66
N VAL A 4 26.72 -1.34 15.22
CA VAL A 4 26.34 -1.29 13.79
C VAL A 4 26.26 0.18 13.38
N ARG A 5 26.97 0.56 12.31
CA ARG A 5 27.03 1.95 11.83
C ARG A 5 27.34 2.01 10.33
N GLY A 6 27.20 3.19 9.75
CA GLY A 6 27.54 3.40 8.34
C GLY A 6 29.03 3.26 8.05
N ASP A 7 29.36 2.95 6.83
CA ASP A 7 30.73 2.77 6.33
C ASP A 7 31.59 4.04 6.41
N GLU A 8 30.97 5.22 6.43
CA GLU A 8 31.64 6.51 6.64
C GLU A 8 32.41 6.59 7.97
N TRP A 9 32.09 5.74 8.94
CA TRP A 9 32.76 5.66 10.23
C TRP A 9 33.95 4.70 10.25
N LEU A 10 34.24 4.02 9.12
CA LEU A 10 35.32 3.03 9.06
C LEU A 10 36.70 3.65 9.33
N SER A 11 36.95 4.85 8.82
CA SER A 11 38.23 5.58 9.01
C SER A 11 38.50 5.91 10.46
N THR A 12 37.49 6.05 11.32
CA THR A 12 37.64 6.37 12.75
C THR A 12 37.73 5.12 13.61
N LEU A 13 37.59 3.92 13.05
CA LEU A 13 37.59 2.66 13.81
C LEU A 13 38.89 2.46 14.63
N PRO A 14 40.11 2.71 14.10
CA PRO A 14 41.34 2.57 14.89
C PRO A 14 41.34 3.44 16.15
N PHE A 15 40.85 4.68 16.05
CA PHE A 15 40.72 5.58 17.20
C PHE A 15 39.78 5.02 18.27
N HIS A 16 38.62 4.50 17.88
CA HIS A 16 37.70 3.90 18.85
C HIS A 16 38.26 2.64 19.50
N ILE A 17 39.02 1.82 18.78
CA ILE A 17 39.70 0.64 19.34
C ILE A 17 40.71 1.06 20.41
N GLN A 18 41.55 2.04 20.10
CA GLN A 18 42.54 2.56 21.03
C GLN A 18 41.90 3.17 22.28
N LEU A 19 40.82 3.92 22.12
CA LEU A 19 40.06 4.50 23.23
C LEU A 19 39.52 3.42 24.18
N PHE A 20 38.90 2.38 23.65
CA PHE A 20 38.42 1.26 24.46
C PHE A 20 39.53 0.56 25.20
N GLN A 21 40.69 0.36 24.53
CA GLN A 21 41.88 -0.24 25.17
C GLN A 21 42.46 0.64 26.29
N ALA A 22 42.57 1.95 26.03
CA ALA A 22 43.11 2.89 27.04
C ALA A 22 42.21 2.98 28.29
N LEU A 23 40.90 2.81 28.13
CA LEU A 23 39.92 2.80 29.22
C LEU A 23 39.74 1.43 29.88
N GLY A 24 40.44 0.40 29.41
CA GLY A 24 40.31 -0.97 29.93
C GLY A 24 38.98 -1.64 29.62
N PHE A 25 38.23 -1.15 28.61
CA PHE A 25 36.94 -1.70 28.26
C PHE A 25 37.04 -2.84 27.25
N LYS A 26 36.11 -3.79 27.32
CA LYS A 26 36.00 -4.86 26.33
C LYS A 26 35.56 -4.30 24.99
N LEU A 27 36.32 -4.62 23.94
CA LEU A 27 35.99 -4.22 22.57
C LEU A 27 34.66 -4.83 22.10
N PRO A 28 33.74 -4.02 21.59
CA PRO A 28 32.58 -4.54 20.91
C PRO A 28 32.93 -5.11 19.53
N LYS A 29 32.04 -5.91 18.94
CA LYS A 29 32.14 -6.28 17.53
C LYS A 29 31.58 -5.15 16.68
N TYR A 30 32.35 -4.69 15.70
CA TYR A 30 31.93 -3.65 14.77
C TYR A 30 31.36 -4.25 13.50
N VAL A 31 30.23 -3.68 13.04
CA VAL A 31 29.61 -4.01 11.75
C VAL A 31 29.41 -2.69 11.01
N HIS A 32 29.97 -2.57 9.83
CA HIS A 32 29.78 -1.42 8.96
C HIS A 32 28.86 -1.80 7.82
N ILE A 33 27.87 -0.96 7.55
CA ILE A 33 26.88 -1.15 6.47
C ILE A 33 27.02 -0.03 5.47
N GLY A 34 26.81 -0.36 4.18
CA GLY A 34 26.76 0.63 3.13
C GLY A 34 25.54 1.55 3.27
N PRO A 35 25.61 2.77 2.69
CA PRO A 35 24.53 3.74 2.77
C PRO A 35 23.34 3.33 1.93
N LEU A 36 22.18 3.96 2.17
CA LEU A 36 21.08 3.93 1.20
C LEU A 36 21.43 4.78 -0.01
N MET A 37 21.29 4.17 -1.18
CA MET A 37 21.59 4.75 -2.48
C MET A 37 20.31 5.05 -3.24
N LYS A 38 20.36 6.00 -4.17
CA LYS A 38 19.27 6.34 -5.10
C LYS A 38 19.84 6.42 -6.52
N MET A 39 19.02 6.07 -7.51
CA MET A 39 19.36 6.33 -8.90
C MET A 39 19.21 7.83 -9.20
N ASP A 40 20.20 8.39 -9.88
CA ASP A 40 20.21 9.75 -10.39
C ASP A 40 20.61 9.68 -11.88
N GLY A 41 19.62 9.63 -12.75
CA GLY A 41 19.81 9.19 -14.13
C GLY A 41 20.35 7.76 -14.17
N ASN A 42 21.50 7.58 -14.83
CA ASN A 42 22.16 6.27 -14.97
C ASN A 42 23.21 5.97 -13.87
N SER A 43 23.38 6.86 -12.90
CA SER A 43 24.35 6.70 -11.81
C SER A 43 23.70 6.46 -10.46
N LYS A 44 24.39 5.73 -9.58
CA LYS A 44 23.98 5.57 -8.17
C LYS A 44 24.65 6.65 -7.33
N ARG A 45 23.90 7.32 -6.49
CA ARG A 45 24.41 8.24 -5.48
C ARG A 45 23.85 7.94 -4.10
N LYS A 46 24.57 8.32 -3.06
CA LYS A 46 24.07 8.28 -1.68
C LYS A 46 22.89 9.24 -1.54
N LEU A 47 21.84 8.81 -0.81
CA LEU A 47 20.76 9.69 -0.38
C LEU A 47 21.30 10.84 0.46
N SER A 48 20.74 12.03 0.28
CA SER A 48 21.20 13.26 0.92
C SER A 48 20.02 14.00 1.56
N LYS A 49 20.10 14.37 2.83
CA LYS A 49 19.06 15.14 3.55
C LYS A 49 18.65 16.44 2.86
N ARG A 50 19.54 17.03 2.03
CA ARG A 50 19.25 18.28 1.32
C ARG A 50 18.49 18.08 0.01
N LYS A 51 18.59 16.90 -0.60
CA LYS A 51 18.01 16.63 -1.93
C LYS A 51 16.87 15.61 -1.89
N ASP A 52 16.85 14.76 -0.87
CA ASP A 52 15.96 13.60 -0.80
C ASP A 52 15.13 13.65 0.48
N PRO A 53 13.87 14.12 0.41
CA PRO A 53 12.98 14.15 1.58
C PRO A 53 12.78 12.76 2.19
N GLU A 54 12.85 11.73 1.38
CA GLU A 54 12.75 10.33 1.79
C GLU A 54 13.91 9.84 2.70
N LEU A 55 14.90 10.69 2.99
CA LEU A 55 15.89 10.40 4.02
C LEU A 55 15.43 10.80 5.44
N ALA A 56 14.34 11.55 5.56
CA ALA A 56 13.77 11.98 6.83
C ALA A 56 12.64 11.05 7.26
N LEU A 57 12.65 10.56 8.51
CA LEU A 57 11.56 9.74 9.05
C LEU A 57 10.23 10.49 9.09
N THR A 58 10.27 11.81 9.28
CA THR A 58 9.08 12.68 9.26
C THR A 58 8.37 12.67 7.91
N TYR A 59 9.09 12.46 6.81
CA TYR A 59 8.51 12.29 5.49
C TYR A 59 7.54 11.09 5.46
N TYR A 60 8.00 9.91 5.86
CA TYR A 60 7.17 8.70 5.84
C TYR A 60 5.98 8.78 6.79
N ARG A 61 6.15 9.48 7.92
CA ARG A 61 5.07 9.71 8.87
C ARG A 61 3.99 10.61 8.23
N ALA A 62 4.39 11.69 7.56
CA ALA A 62 3.45 12.59 6.88
C ALA A 62 2.74 11.90 5.71
N GLU A 63 3.47 11.07 4.92
CA GLU A 63 2.90 10.24 3.85
C GLU A 63 2.01 9.09 4.38
N GLY A 64 1.98 8.87 5.69
CA GLY A 64 1.12 7.86 6.30
C GLY A 64 1.59 6.42 6.17
N PHE A 65 2.90 6.18 5.99
CA PHE A 65 3.43 4.81 6.08
C PHE A 65 3.38 4.29 7.50
N SER A 66 2.87 3.08 7.70
CA SER A 66 2.87 2.45 9.02
C SER A 66 4.29 2.09 9.47
N THR A 67 4.56 2.18 10.79
CA THR A 67 5.86 1.77 11.36
C THR A 67 6.21 0.33 11.02
N ALA A 68 5.22 -0.57 11.01
CA ALA A 68 5.42 -1.96 10.65
C ALA A 68 5.88 -2.12 9.18
N ALA A 69 5.28 -1.37 8.26
CA ALA A 69 5.67 -1.38 6.85
C ALA A 69 7.10 -0.86 6.65
N MET A 70 7.46 0.22 7.33
CA MET A 70 8.82 0.77 7.29
C MET A 70 9.85 -0.22 7.83
N ARG A 71 9.56 -0.91 8.93
CA ARG A 71 10.45 -1.95 9.48
C ARG A 71 10.64 -3.11 8.51
N GLU A 72 9.58 -3.63 7.89
CA GLU A 72 9.69 -4.72 6.90
C GLU A 72 10.46 -4.28 5.65
N TYR A 73 10.21 -3.06 5.17
CA TYR A 73 10.97 -2.53 4.04
C TYR A 73 12.46 -2.38 4.36
N LEU A 74 12.81 -1.83 5.52
CA LEU A 74 14.21 -1.73 5.93
C LEU A 74 14.87 -3.12 6.05
N MET A 75 14.16 -4.12 6.57
CA MET A 75 14.67 -5.49 6.60
C MET A 75 14.88 -6.07 5.19
N THR A 76 13.97 -5.77 4.26
CA THR A 76 14.09 -6.19 2.84
C THR A 76 15.36 -5.62 2.19
N VAL A 77 15.67 -4.33 2.43
CA VAL A 77 16.85 -3.69 1.82
C VAL A 77 18.16 -3.99 2.54
N LEU A 78 18.11 -4.30 3.85
CA LEU A 78 19.30 -4.53 4.66
C LEU A 78 19.76 -6.00 4.63
N ASN A 79 18.85 -6.96 4.58
CA ASN A 79 19.18 -8.38 4.75
C ASN A 79 18.68 -9.22 3.56
N SER A 80 19.60 -9.69 2.75
CA SER A 80 19.30 -10.29 1.43
C SER A 80 18.43 -11.55 1.45
N ASN A 81 18.23 -12.19 2.61
CA ASN A 81 17.36 -13.35 2.76
C ASN A 81 16.01 -13.06 3.43
N PHE A 82 15.74 -11.80 3.75
CA PHE A 82 14.49 -11.44 4.42
C PHE A 82 13.27 -11.63 3.53
N GLU A 83 13.35 -11.23 2.27
CA GLU A 83 12.23 -11.32 1.33
C GLU A 83 11.79 -12.78 1.09
N ASP A 84 12.74 -13.70 0.92
CA ASP A 84 12.45 -15.12 0.78
C ASP A 84 11.84 -15.71 2.05
N TRP A 85 12.38 -15.31 3.22
CA TRP A 85 11.80 -15.72 4.49
C TRP A 85 10.37 -15.20 4.65
N ARG A 86 10.11 -13.92 4.35
CA ARG A 86 8.77 -13.33 4.46
C ARG A 86 7.78 -14.00 3.50
N ARG A 87 8.23 -14.36 2.29
CA ARG A 87 7.39 -15.10 1.33
C ARG A 87 7.01 -16.49 1.84
N ALA A 88 7.92 -17.16 2.51
CA ALA A 88 7.67 -18.47 3.12
C ALA A 88 6.87 -18.39 4.44
N ASN A 89 6.88 -17.25 5.12
CA ASN A 89 6.26 -17.01 6.41
C ASN A 89 5.45 -15.68 6.39
N PRO A 90 4.35 -15.62 5.61
CA PRO A 90 3.63 -14.37 5.37
C PRO A 90 3.03 -13.76 6.63
N ASP A 91 2.60 -14.59 7.57
CA ASP A 91 1.88 -14.18 8.79
C ASP A 91 2.75 -14.21 10.06
N ALA A 92 4.04 -14.57 9.94
CA ALA A 92 4.94 -14.60 11.10
C ALA A 92 5.31 -13.20 11.58
N ASP A 93 5.54 -13.05 12.87
CA ASP A 93 6.05 -11.81 13.44
C ASP A 93 7.45 -11.48 12.88
N LEU A 94 7.75 -10.18 12.75
CA LEU A 94 9.04 -9.72 12.25
C LEU A 94 10.19 -10.19 13.14
N GLU A 95 9.93 -10.31 14.43
CA GLU A 95 10.86 -10.76 15.47
C GLU A 95 11.27 -12.23 15.31
N ASP A 96 10.48 -13.05 14.61
CA ASP A 96 10.83 -14.45 14.30
C ASP A 96 11.92 -14.56 13.24
N PHE A 97 12.17 -13.48 12.50
CA PHE A 97 13.25 -13.47 11.51
C PHE A 97 14.61 -13.50 12.16
N LYS A 98 15.41 -14.50 11.82
CA LYS A 98 16.80 -14.63 12.29
C LYS A 98 17.72 -13.72 11.50
N PHE A 99 17.85 -12.48 11.97
CA PHE A 99 18.75 -11.50 11.38
C PHE A 99 20.20 -12.00 11.39
N SER A 100 20.88 -11.86 10.25
CA SER A 100 22.30 -12.25 10.12
C SER A 100 23.16 -11.09 9.60
N PRO A 101 24.13 -10.60 10.38
CA PRO A 101 25.07 -9.59 9.91
C PRO A 101 25.85 -9.98 8.66
N LYS A 102 26.00 -11.30 8.40
CA LYS A 102 26.69 -11.82 7.19
C LYS A 102 25.86 -11.62 5.91
N LYS A 103 24.58 -11.30 6.03
CA LYS A 103 23.64 -11.08 4.91
C LYS A 103 23.41 -9.59 4.63
N LEU A 104 24.10 -8.71 5.35
CA LEU A 104 24.09 -7.27 5.07
C LEU A 104 24.81 -6.97 3.76
N ASN A 105 24.29 -5.99 3.01
CA ASN A 105 24.93 -5.54 1.77
C ASN A 105 26.01 -4.48 2.07
N PRO A 106 27.30 -4.79 1.89
CA PRO A 106 28.39 -3.84 2.18
C PRO A 106 28.48 -2.72 1.12
N ALA A 107 27.97 -2.94 -0.08
CA ALA A 107 27.99 -1.93 -1.17
C ALA A 107 26.87 -0.89 -1.07
N GLY A 108 26.05 -0.97 -0.04
CA GLY A 108 24.84 -0.15 0.09
C GLY A 108 23.64 -0.73 -0.67
N SER A 109 22.46 -0.34 -0.25
CA SER A 109 21.20 -0.82 -0.82
C SER A 109 20.52 0.30 -1.59
N LEU A 110 19.94 -0.04 -2.74
CA LEU A 110 19.18 0.92 -3.53
C LEU A 110 17.80 1.13 -2.86
N PHE A 111 17.49 2.40 -2.58
CA PHE A 111 16.15 2.80 -2.16
C PHE A 111 15.21 2.70 -3.36
N ASP A 112 14.13 1.95 -3.20
CA ASP A 112 13.08 1.75 -4.20
C ASP A 112 11.73 2.08 -3.57
N TYR A 113 11.15 3.20 -3.99
CA TYR A 113 9.85 3.67 -3.49
C TYR A 113 8.71 2.73 -3.91
N ALA A 114 8.74 2.20 -5.14
CA ALA A 114 7.70 1.27 -5.60
C ALA A 114 7.71 -0.03 -4.77
N LYS A 115 8.90 -0.51 -4.41
CA LYS A 115 9.06 -1.64 -3.50
C LYS A 115 8.55 -1.33 -2.10
N LEU A 116 8.79 -0.13 -1.58
CA LEU A 116 8.24 0.30 -0.28
C LEU A 116 6.70 0.28 -0.30
N VAL A 117 6.09 0.82 -1.35
CA VAL A 117 4.63 0.81 -1.54
C VAL A 117 4.09 -0.63 -1.59
N ASP A 118 4.73 -1.53 -2.32
CA ASP A 118 4.33 -2.95 -2.38
C ASP A 118 4.43 -3.64 -1.01
N VAL A 119 5.55 -3.45 -0.30
CA VAL A 119 5.72 -3.99 1.07
C VAL A 119 4.65 -3.42 2.00
N SER A 120 4.37 -2.13 1.92
CA SER A 120 3.38 -1.47 2.77
C SER A 120 1.97 -2.01 2.52
N LYS A 121 1.56 -2.17 1.26
CA LYS A 121 0.29 -2.83 0.90
C LYS A 121 0.18 -4.24 1.49
N ASN A 122 1.25 -5.01 1.41
CA ASN A 122 1.29 -6.35 1.97
C ASN A 122 1.14 -6.35 3.51
N VAL A 123 1.81 -5.44 4.19
CA VAL A 123 1.74 -5.30 5.65
C VAL A 123 0.34 -4.87 6.09
N ILE A 124 -0.18 -3.78 5.51
CA ILE A 124 -1.49 -3.22 5.91
C ILE A 124 -2.62 -4.23 5.60
N SER A 125 -2.54 -4.98 4.50
CA SER A 125 -3.57 -5.98 4.16
C SER A 125 -3.70 -7.11 5.19
N ARG A 126 -2.64 -7.41 5.93
CA ARG A 126 -2.63 -8.44 7.00
C ARG A 126 -3.10 -7.91 8.36
N MET A 127 -3.17 -6.59 8.55
CA MET A 127 -3.65 -6.00 9.81
C MET A 127 -5.15 -6.25 9.98
N SER A 128 -5.61 -6.38 11.23
CA SER A 128 -7.05 -6.38 11.52
C SER A 128 -7.66 -5.00 11.25
N ALA A 129 -8.98 -4.94 11.05
CA ALA A 129 -9.70 -3.67 10.89
C ALA A 129 -9.51 -2.75 12.09
N GLU A 130 -9.49 -3.30 13.30
CA GLU A 130 -9.25 -2.58 14.55
C GLU A 130 -7.86 -1.93 14.57
N THR A 131 -6.83 -2.69 14.15
CA THR A 131 -5.46 -2.19 14.09
C THR A 131 -5.33 -1.07 13.06
N VAL A 132 -5.92 -1.25 11.88
CA VAL A 132 -5.94 -0.21 10.83
C VAL A 132 -6.69 1.02 11.32
N TYR A 133 -7.88 0.84 11.91
CA TYR A 133 -8.67 1.96 12.46
C TYR A 133 -7.88 2.76 13.50
N ALA A 134 -7.25 2.10 14.45
CA ALA A 134 -6.49 2.78 15.50
C ALA A 134 -5.33 3.61 14.92
N GLN A 135 -4.51 3.02 14.04
CA GLN A 135 -3.37 3.70 13.44
C GLN A 135 -3.78 4.80 12.45
N LEU A 136 -4.81 4.54 11.64
CA LEU A 136 -5.37 5.53 10.72
C LEU A 136 -5.94 6.74 11.47
N THR A 137 -6.70 6.51 12.54
CA THR A 137 -7.32 7.58 13.31
C THR A 137 -6.26 8.44 14.00
N GLU A 138 -5.24 7.83 14.61
CA GLU A 138 -4.12 8.55 15.21
C GLU A 138 -3.42 9.43 14.18
N TRP A 139 -3.10 8.89 13.01
CA TRP A 139 -2.46 9.63 11.93
C TRP A 139 -3.37 10.74 11.39
N ALA A 140 -4.65 10.44 11.14
CA ALA A 140 -5.58 11.40 10.57
C ALA A 140 -5.86 12.59 11.50
N GLN A 141 -5.89 12.39 12.81
CA GLN A 141 -6.02 13.48 13.78
C GLN A 141 -4.89 14.50 13.68
N GLU A 142 -3.69 14.08 13.32
CA GLU A 142 -2.54 14.95 13.16
C GLU A 142 -2.44 15.57 11.76
N PHE A 143 -2.63 14.77 10.70
CA PHE A 143 -2.34 15.19 9.31
C PHE A 143 -3.57 15.51 8.47
N GLN A 144 -4.74 14.97 8.82
CA GLN A 144 -6.03 15.21 8.18
C GLN A 144 -7.15 15.34 9.21
N PRO A 145 -7.16 16.41 10.04
CA PRO A 145 -8.03 16.51 11.23
C PRO A 145 -9.52 16.42 10.93
N ASP A 146 -9.99 16.91 9.76
CA ASP A 146 -11.39 16.79 9.36
C ASP A 146 -11.78 15.32 9.14
N PHE A 147 -10.96 14.58 8.43
CA PHE A 147 -11.16 13.14 8.22
C PHE A 147 -11.01 12.37 9.55
N GLY A 148 -10.03 12.74 10.38
CA GLY A 148 -9.87 12.16 11.72
C GLY A 148 -11.14 12.34 12.59
N ARG A 149 -11.75 13.53 12.57
CA ARG A 149 -13.04 13.77 13.27
C ARG A 149 -14.17 12.90 12.72
N LYS A 150 -14.21 12.71 11.40
CA LYS A 150 -15.21 11.83 10.77
C LYS A 150 -15.07 10.38 11.23
N LEU A 151 -13.84 9.85 11.25
CA LEU A 151 -13.59 8.48 11.71
C LEU A 151 -14.02 8.23 13.16
N VAL A 152 -13.79 9.19 14.04
CA VAL A 152 -14.18 9.07 15.47
C VAL A 152 -15.65 9.38 15.74
N SER A 153 -16.37 9.99 14.81
CA SER A 153 -17.81 10.28 14.99
C SER A 153 -18.67 9.03 14.93
N ASP A 154 -18.25 8.01 14.17
CA ASP A 154 -18.85 6.68 14.12
C ASP A 154 -17.76 5.60 13.94
N PRO A 155 -17.15 5.17 15.06
CA PRO A 155 -16.06 4.19 15.03
C PRO A 155 -16.48 2.82 14.49
N ASP A 156 -17.71 2.41 14.74
CA ASP A 156 -18.19 1.08 14.33
C ASP A 156 -18.44 1.04 12.83
N TYR A 157 -19.00 2.12 12.26
CA TYR A 157 -19.13 2.26 10.82
C TYR A 157 -17.78 2.30 10.11
N ALA A 158 -16.83 3.10 10.62
CA ALA A 158 -15.49 3.17 10.07
C ALA A 158 -14.78 1.81 10.08
N LYS A 159 -14.88 1.04 11.17
CA LYS A 159 -14.34 -0.32 11.26
C LYS A 159 -15.04 -1.30 10.32
N ALA A 160 -16.37 -1.19 10.16
CA ALA A 160 -17.12 -2.01 9.23
C ALA A 160 -16.61 -1.82 7.79
N ILE A 161 -16.38 -0.57 7.35
CA ILE A 161 -15.76 -0.27 6.05
C ILE A 161 -14.38 -0.91 5.94
N LEU A 162 -13.54 -0.74 6.96
CA LEU A 162 -12.18 -1.28 6.99
C LEU A 162 -12.13 -2.81 7.05
N THR A 163 -13.22 -3.49 7.40
CA THR A 163 -13.32 -4.95 7.39
C THR A 163 -13.50 -5.52 5.98
N ILE A 164 -13.99 -4.70 5.04
CA ILE A 164 -14.25 -5.13 3.66
C ILE A 164 -12.97 -5.67 3.01
N GLY A 165 -13.00 -6.93 2.59
CA GLY A 165 -11.88 -7.59 1.92
C GLY A 165 -10.68 -7.93 2.82
N ARG A 166 -10.81 -7.85 4.17
CA ARG A 166 -9.79 -8.27 5.15
C ARG A 166 -10.05 -9.68 5.68
N GLY A 167 -9.03 -10.27 6.29
CA GLY A 167 -9.14 -11.54 7.03
C GLY A 167 -9.29 -12.80 6.16
N GLY A 168 -9.38 -12.69 4.85
CA GLY A 168 -9.47 -13.82 3.93
C GLY A 168 -8.11 -14.39 3.52
N LYS A 169 -8.11 -15.51 2.80
CA LYS A 169 -6.88 -16.10 2.23
C LYS A 169 -6.13 -15.18 1.26
N LYS A 170 -6.82 -14.23 0.65
CA LYS A 170 -6.28 -13.22 -0.27
C LYS A 170 -6.84 -11.85 0.11
N PRO A 171 -6.34 -11.22 1.17
CA PRO A 171 -6.83 -9.92 1.59
C PRO A 171 -6.55 -8.86 0.49
N ARG A 172 -7.46 -7.91 0.38
CA ARG A 172 -7.30 -6.79 -0.56
C ARG A 172 -6.13 -5.88 -0.12
N LYS A 173 -5.42 -5.33 -1.12
CA LYS A 173 -4.24 -4.49 -0.93
C LYS A 173 -4.51 -3.06 -1.40
N ASP A 174 -5.65 -2.50 -0.98
CA ASP A 174 -6.11 -1.19 -1.44
C ASP A 174 -5.29 -0.04 -0.82
N LEU A 175 -4.86 -0.19 0.43
CA LEU A 175 -4.12 0.84 1.15
C LEU A 175 -2.61 0.56 1.14
N ALA A 176 -1.82 1.53 0.67
CA ALA A 176 -0.37 1.54 0.85
C ALA A 176 0.04 2.47 2.01
N THR A 177 -0.71 3.55 2.20
CA THR A 177 -0.49 4.57 3.23
C THR A 177 -1.80 5.01 3.84
N TRP A 178 -1.74 5.74 4.94
CA TRP A 178 -2.95 6.32 5.55
C TRP A 178 -3.53 7.46 4.71
N VAL A 179 -2.73 8.09 3.83
CA VAL A 179 -3.23 9.09 2.86
C VAL A 179 -4.27 8.48 1.92
N ASP A 180 -4.07 7.23 1.49
CA ASP A 180 -4.99 6.53 0.59
C ASP A 180 -6.38 6.28 1.20
N ALA A 181 -6.46 6.29 2.54
CA ALA A 181 -7.67 5.87 3.24
C ALA A 181 -8.86 6.79 2.99
N LYS A 182 -8.65 8.10 2.86
CA LYS A 182 -9.75 9.03 2.59
C LYS A 182 -10.40 8.76 1.22
N GLU A 183 -9.61 8.49 0.20
CA GLU A 183 -10.12 8.13 -1.13
C GLU A 183 -10.82 6.76 -1.07
N TYR A 184 -10.17 5.76 -0.46
CA TYR A 184 -10.73 4.41 -0.31
C TYR A 184 -12.06 4.39 0.46
N MET A 185 -12.19 5.17 1.54
CA MET A 185 -13.38 5.22 2.39
C MET A 185 -14.40 6.26 1.91
N GLY A 186 -14.00 7.20 1.06
CA GLY A 186 -14.82 8.34 0.64
C GLY A 186 -16.15 7.94 0.02
N PHE A 187 -16.18 6.82 -0.69
CA PHE A 187 -17.40 6.25 -1.25
C PHE A 187 -18.51 5.98 -0.20
N PHE A 188 -18.14 5.77 1.06
CA PHE A 188 -19.08 5.45 2.15
C PHE A 188 -19.58 6.67 2.93
N TYR A 189 -19.17 7.89 2.54
CA TYR A 189 -19.52 9.13 3.24
C TYR A 189 -20.04 10.17 2.25
N ASP A 190 -21.30 10.58 2.39
CA ASP A 190 -21.98 11.51 1.47
C ASP A 190 -21.19 12.81 1.23
N GLU A 191 -20.51 13.32 2.27
CA GLU A 191 -19.71 14.53 2.17
C GLU A 191 -18.43 14.41 1.34
N TYR A 192 -17.99 13.19 1.04
CA TYR A 192 -16.82 12.92 0.22
C TYR A 192 -17.17 12.39 -1.17
N LEU A 193 -18.46 12.19 -1.45
CA LEU A 193 -18.90 11.78 -2.79
C LEU A 193 -18.71 12.93 -3.76
N GLU A 194 -17.94 12.68 -4.79
CA GLU A 194 -17.79 13.58 -5.93
C GLU A 194 -18.86 13.29 -6.97
N LYS A 195 -19.23 14.31 -7.76
CA LYS A 195 -20.15 14.10 -8.86
C LYS A 195 -19.50 13.16 -9.87
N PRO A 196 -20.21 12.08 -10.30
CA PRO A 196 -19.64 11.13 -11.24
C PRO A 196 -19.31 11.82 -12.56
N VAL A 197 -18.13 11.50 -13.11
CA VAL A 197 -17.70 11.91 -14.45
C VAL A 197 -17.63 10.67 -15.31
N PHE A 198 -18.59 10.55 -16.23
CA PHE A 198 -18.64 9.46 -17.17
C PHE A 198 -17.86 9.78 -18.46
N ASP A 199 -17.35 8.73 -19.12
CA ASP A 199 -16.68 8.87 -20.41
C ASP A 199 -17.64 9.42 -21.48
N GLU A 200 -17.26 10.51 -22.13
CA GLU A 200 -18.07 11.22 -23.14
C GLU A 200 -18.37 10.37 -24.40
N LYS A 201 -17.65 9.25 -24.58
CA LYS A 201 -17.92 8.32 -25.70
C LYS A 201 -19.28 7.63 -25.58
N PHE A 202 -19.87 7.59 -24.37
CA PHE A 202 -21.18 6.97 -24.14
C PHE A 202 -22.28 8.02 -23.97
N ASP A 203 -23.42 7.77 -24.60
CA ASP A 203 -24.59 8.63 -24.43
C ASP A 203 -25.10 8.58 -22.99
N LYS A 204 -25.42 9.73 -22.44
CA LYS A 204 -25.98 9.86 -21.09
C LYS A 204 -27.28 9.11 -20.92
N ALA A 205 -28.11 9.01 -21.99
CA ALA A 205 -29.34 8.24 -21.98
C ALA A 205 -29.07 6.74 -21.84
N LEU A 206 -28.02 6.23 -22.48
CA LEU A 206 -27.59 4.84 -22.35
C LEU A 206 -27.13 4.55 -20.92
N ILE A 207 -26.30 5.46 -20.33
CA ILE A 207 -25.84 5.32 -18.94
C ILE A 207 -27.05 5.31 -17.99
N ALA A 208 -27.99 6.23 -18.15
CA ALA A 208 -29.21 6.28 -17.34
C ALA A 208 -30.03 4.97 -17.45
N ASP A 209 -30.25 4.43 -18.67
CA ASP A 209 -30.93 3.14 -18.87
C ASP A 209 -30.25 1.98 -18.15
N VAL A 210 -28.90 1.96 -18.15
CA VAL A 210 -28.12 0.96 -17.39
C VAL A 210 -28.37 1.08 -15.89
N LEU A 211 -28.32 2.31 -15.36
CA LEU A 211 -28.52 2.57 -13.93
C LEU A 211 -29.95 2.23 -13.50
N ASP A 212 -30.95 2.61 -14.29
CA ASP A 212 -32.35 2.30 -14.00
C ASP A 212 -32.61 0.78 -13.99
N ARG A 213 -32.10 0.04 -14.98
CA ARG A 213 -32.20 -1.43 -15.02
C ARG A 213 -31.50 -2.08 -13.82
N PHE A 214 -30.38 -1.51 -13.38
CA PHE A 214 -29.68 -2.03 -12.22
C PHE A 214 -30.47 -1.78 -10.95
N LEU A 215 -31.04 -0.59 -10.77
CA LEU A 215 -31.87 -0.24 -9.61
C LEU A 215 -33.13 -1.10 -9.54
N ASP A 216 -33.81 -1.34 -10.67
CA ASP A 216 -34.99 -2.21 -10.76
C ASP A 216 -34.70 -3.67 -10.34
N GLY A 217 -33.46 -4.13 -10.60
CA GLY A 217 -33.05 -5.48 -10.27
C GLY A 217 -32.22 -5.58 -8.95
N PHE A 218 -32.03 -4.48 -8.23
CA PHE A 218 -31.15 -4.44 -7.05
C PHE A 218 -31.75 -5.22 -5.88
N ASP A 219 -30.94 -6.09 -5.26
CA ASP A 219 -31.29 -6.82 -4.05
C ASP A 219 -30.08 -6.82 -3.09
N MET A 220 -30.27 -6.33 -1.88
CA MET A 220 -29.26 -6.32 -0.82
C MET A 220 -28.80 -7.71 -0.38
N ALA A 221 -29.59 -8.76 -0.69
CA ALA A 221 -29.25 -10.15 -0.36
C ALA A 221 -28.35 -10.82 -1.42
N ASP A 222 -28.09 -10.16 -2.54
CA ASP A 222 -27.23 -10.72 -3.59
C ASP A 222 -25.80 -10.95 -3.09
N ASP A 223 -25.28 -12.14 -3.33
CA ASP A 223 -23.85 -12.36 -3.25
C ASP A 223 -23.13 -11.77 -4.49
N SER A 224 -21.81 -11.79 -4.47
CA SER A 224 -20.99 -11.23 -5.56
C SER A 224 -21.25 -11.92 -6.91
N THR A 225 -21.67 -13.20 -6.92
CA THR A 225 -21.95 -13.97 -8.13
C THR A 225 -23.30 -13.57 -8.69
N ALA A 226 -24.33 -13.50 -7.86
CA ALA A 226 -25.69 -13.06 -8.25
C ALA A 226 -25.65 -11.62 -8.77
N TRP A 227 -24.95 -10.73 -8.04
CA TRP A 227 -24.74 -9.35 -8.45
C TRP A 227 -24.08 -9.25 -9.83
N PHE A 228 -22.97 -9.95 -10.05
CA PHE A 228 -22.25 -9.89 -11.33
C PHE A 228 -23.02 -10.52 -12.49
N ASN A 229 -23.84 -11.54 -12.24
CA ASN A 229 -24.74 -12.10 -13.26
C ASN A 229 -25.81 -11.08 -13.69
N LYS A 230 -26.36 -10.27 -12.79
CA LYS A 230 -27.26 -9.15 -13.14
C LYS A 230 -26.54 -8.12 -14.01
N VAL A 231 -25.30 -7.76 -13.67
CA VAL A 231 -24.48 -6.85 -14.51
C VAL A 231 -24.27 -7.41 -15.91
N LYS A 232 -23.99 -8.71 -16.06
CA LYS A 232 -23.85 -9.35 -17.36
C LYS A 232 -25.17 -9.32 -18.16
N ALA A 233 -26.29 -9.62 -17.51
CA ALA A 233 -27.60 -9.59 -18.16
C ALA A 233 -27.94 -8.18 -18.67
N ILE A 234 -27.65 -7.13 -17.89
CA ILE A 234 -27.82 -5.74 -18.34
C ILE A 234 -26.90 -5.46 -19.54
N THR A 235 -25.62 -5.88 -19.45
CA THR A 235 -24.64 -5.72 -20.53
C THR A 235 -25.14 -6.30 -21.86
N GLU A 236 -25.67 -7.52 -21.85
CA GLU A 236 -26.19 -8.18 -23.03
C GLU A 236 -27.49 -7.52 -23.54
N ALA A 237 -28.34 -7.07 -22.61
CA ALA A 237 -29.61 -6.40 -22.96
C ALA A 237 -29.43 -5.07 -23.72
N ILE A 238 -28.31 -4.36 -23.46
CA ILE A 238 -27.96 -3.10 -24.17
C ILE A 238 -27.06 -3.33 -25.39
N GLY A 239 -26.81 -4.61 -25.79
CA GLY A 239 -26.00 -4.97 -26.96
C GLY A 239 -24.48 -4.86 -26.72
N PHE A 240 -24.02 -4.76 -25.48
CA PHE A 240 -22.61 -4.81 -25.13
C PHE A 240 -22.15 -6.26 -24.97
N THR A 241 -20.85 -6.51 -25.03
CA THR A 241 -20.33 -7.88 -24.91
C THR A 241 -19.83 -8.20 -23.51
N THR A 242 -20.09 -9.43 -23.07
CA THR A 242 -19.48 -10.05 -21.88
C THR A 242 -18.24 -10.86 -22.24
N ASP A 243 -18.00 -11.15 -23.53
CA ASP A 243 -16.83 -11.86 -24.03
C ASP A 243 -15.64 -10.92 -24.29
N MET A 244 -14.76 -10.79 -23.30
CA MET A 244 -13.57 -9.96 -23.40
C MET A 244 -12.53 -10.50 -24.40
N LYS A 245 -12.60 -11.80 -24.79
CA LYS A 245 -11.69 -12.35 -25.81
C LYS A 245 -12.16 -11.95 -27.20
N ALA A 246 -13.47 -12.06 -27.48
CA ALA A 246 -14.06 -11.58 -28.72
C ALA A 246 -13.83 -10.07 -28.89
N TYR A 247 -14.03 -9.29 -27.82
CA TYR A 247 -13.74 -7.85 -27.84
C TYR A 247 -12.30 -7.52 -28.22
N LYS A 248 -11.31 -8.23 -27.66
CA LYS A 248 -9.89 -8.00 -27.97
C LYS A 248 -9.53 -8.32 -29.43
N GLN A 249 -10.27 -9.23 -30.08
CA GLN A 249 -10.04 -9.61 -31.48
C GLN A 249 -10.65 -8.60 -32.46
N SER A 250 -11.81 -8.05 -32.11
CA SER A 250 -12.60 -7.15 -32.99
C SER A 250 -13.32 -6.10 -32.14
N PRO A 251 -12.60 -5.09 -31.60
CA PRO A 251 -13.21 -4.08 -30.73
C PRO A 251 -14.33 -3.29 -31.40
N GLU A 252 -14.19 -3.05 -32.70
CA GLU A 252 -15.15 -2.30 -33.53
C GLU A 252 -16.49 -3.02 -33.73
N ALA A 253 -16.57 -4.32 -33.47
CA ALA A 253 -17.80 -5.11 -33.58
C ALA A 253 -18.76 -4.89 -32.39
N PHE A 254 -18.29 -4.25 -31.33
CA PHE A 254 -19.05 -4.09 -30.09
C PHE A 254 -19.06 -2.62 -29.64
N PRO A 255 -20.25 -2.05 -29.32
CA PRO A 255 -20.34 -0.68 -28.84
C PRO A 255 -19.76 -0.48 -27.44
N GLY A 256 -19.60 -1.56 -26.66
CA GLY A 256 -19.00 -1.55 -25.32
C GLY A 256 -18.94 -2.95 -24.71
N THR A 257 -18.50 -2.99 -23.47
CA THR A 257 -18.21 -4.24 -22.73
C THR A 257 -18.83 -4.25 -21.33
N VAL A 258 -18.81 -5.41 -20.69
CA VAL A 258 -19.18 -5.56 -19.27
C VAL A 258 -18.31 -4.70 -18.33
N ALA A 259 -17.08 -4.36 -18.73
CA ALA A 259 -16.22 -3.47 -17.95
C ALA A 259 -16.71 -2.02 -17.99
N ASP A 260 -17.28 -1.57 -19.14
CA ASP A 260 -17.89 -0.25 -19.26
C ASP A 260 -19.13 -0.15 -18.36
N VAL A 261 -20.02 -1.14 -18.42
CA VAL A 261 -21.22 -1.22 -17.54
C VAL A 261 -20.83 -1.24 -16.07
N SER A 262 -19.83 -2.05 -15.70
CA SER A 262 -19.31 -2.08 -14.31
C SER A 262 -18.72 -0.72 -13.89
N THR A 263 -18.16 0.04 -14.83
CA THR A 263 -17.65 1.38 -14.58
C THR A 263 -18.79 2.38 -14.35
N PHE A 264 -19.88 2.30 -15.13
CA PHE A 264 -21.06 3.16 -14.90
C PHE A 264 -21.64 2.95 -13.50
N LEU A 265 -21.82 1.68 -13.09
CA LEU A 265 -22.33 1.33 -11.76
C LEU A 265 -21.40 1.73 -10.60
N ARG A 266 -20.10 1.72 -10.85
CA ARG A 266 -19.11 2.11 -9.83
C ARG A 266 -19.02 3.63 -9.66
N LEU A 267 -19.28 4.40 -10.73
CA LEU A 267 -19.18 5.85 -10.70
C LEU A 267 -20.47 6.51 -10.18
N ALA A 268 -21.62 5.86 -10.36
CA ALA A 268 -22.92 6.33 -9.87
C ALA A 268 -23.09 6.02 -8.38
#